data_9f9d864068c54753092be1fa9fed4b8f
#
_entry.id   9f9d864068c54753092be1fa9fed4b8f
#
_cell.length_a   1.000
_cell.length_b   1.000
_cell.length_c   1.000
_cell.angle_alpha   90.00
_cell.angle_beta   90.00
_cell.angle_gamma   90.00
#
_symmetry.space_group_name_H-M   'P 1'
#
loop_
_entity.id
_entity.type
_entity.pdbx_description
1 polymer ?
#
loop_
_entity_poly.entity_id
_entity_poly.type
_entity_poly.pdbx_seq_one_letter_code
_entity_poly.pdbx_strand_id
1 'polypeptide(L)'
;MSIARRAAGLAGSIAVMAGLSVPAVAIGQPGEFDLQAHRGGRGETTEESLRAFAKAIELGVTTLELDIVISKDGQPMVWHDPAIQAEKCADTAPAFPADPQFPYVGKLVHDLTVDQLRTLDCGKLLATYPDAEVVHGNKIATLPEVFSLADSYHAAVRYNIETKIEAEEPEKSAPPEQFVDAILTAVRAAGKTDKVEIQSFDWRTLPMVRALEPSIPRVALWDDTTFVPGSPWLNGIDPAVVPDPIAAASMVGAHILSPEYSLVDAAFVERAHASGLTVVPWTVNEPDAMRAQIAAGVDGIITDYPTRLREVMAGLGMALPPGYHRN
;
A
#
# COMPACT_ATOMS: atom_id res chain seq x y z
N MET A 1 -36.22 -19.90 76.94
CA MET A 1 -36.54 -19.06 75.74
C MET A 1 -35.22 -18.70 75.05
N SER A 2 -34.89 -19.38 73.94
CA SER A 2 -33.66 -19.21 73.19
C SER A 2 -33.94 -18.61 71.83
N ILE A 3 -33.37 -17.50 71.56
CA ILE A 3 -33.56 -16.74 70.29
C ILE A 3 -32.41 -17.12 69.36
N ALA A 4 -32.72 -17.87 68.31
CA ALA A 4 -31.77 -18.16 67.21
C ALA A 4 -31.65 -17.01 66.23
N ARG A 5 -30.45 -16.45 66.07
CA ARG A 5 -30.11 -15.50 65.03
C ARG A 5 -29.74 -16.25 63.74
N ARG A 6 -30.48 -16.01 62.67
CA ARG A 6 -30.13 -16.43 61.31
C ARG A 6 -29.17 -15.43 60.70
N ALA A 7 -27.97 -15.93 60.28
CA ALA A 7 -27.05 -15.17 59.46
C ALA A 7 -27.41 -15.36 57.98
N ALA A 8 -27.66 -14.24 57.28
CA ALA A 8 -27.83 -14.20 55.83
C ALA A 8 -26.46 -14.03 55.17
N GLY A 9 -26.03 -15.01 54.40
CA GLY A 9 -24.82 -14.92 53.60
C GLY A 9 -25.12 -14.20 52.26
N LEU A 10 -24.44 -13.09 52.02
CA LEU A 10 -24.39 -12.46 50.70
C LEU A 10 -23.42 -13.26 49.80
N ALA A 11 -23.97 -13.90 48.76
CA ALA A 11 -23.15 -14.46 47.68
C ALA A 11 -22.80 -13.32 46.68
N GLY A 12 -21.55 -12.86 46.72
CA GLY A 12 -21.03 -11.92 45.74
C GLY A 12 -20.71 -12.62 44.42
N SER A 13 -21.46 -12.28 43.37
CA SER A 13 -21.16 -12.73 42.00
C SER A 13 -19.97 -11.94 41.47
N ILE A 14 -18.84 -12.61 41.28
CA ILE A 14 -17.67 -12.05 40.56
C ILE A 14 -17.99 -12.14 39.05
N ALA A 15 -18.29 -11.00 38.41
CA ALA A 15 -18.36 -10.91 36.95
C ALA A 15 -16.93 -10.97 36.40
N VAL A 16 -16.58 -12.10 35.78
CA VAL A 16 -15.36 -12.22 34.98
C VAL A 16 -15.57 -11.41 33.68
N MET A 17 -14.99 -10.25 33.62
CA MET A 17 -14.87 -9.49 32.36
C MET A 17 -13.92 -10.27 31.45
N ALA A 18 -14.46 -10.97 30.45
CA ALA A 18 -13.68 -11.50 29.34
C ALA A 18 -13.12 -10.32 28.54
N GLY A 19 -11.87 -10.00 28.75
CA GLY A 19 -11.14 -9.03 27.93
C GLY A 19 -11.12 -9.56 26.49
N LEU A 20 -11.77 -8.86 25.58
CA LEU A 20 -11.59 -9.06 24.14
C LEU A 20 -10.14 -8.66 23.83
N SER A 21 -9.27 -9.65 23.67
CA SER A 21 -7.93 -9.41 23.12
C SER A 21 -8.08 -8.99 21.66
N VAL A 22 -7.86 -7.70 21.37
CA VAL A 22 -7.69 -7.22 20.01
C VAL A 22 -6.42 -7.90 19.48
N PRO A 23 -6.47 -8.62 18.35
CA PRO A 23 -5.27 -9.22 17.79
C PRO A 23 -4.24 -8.11 17.52
N ALA A 24 -2.99 -8.34 17.91
CA ALA A 24 -1.90 -7.43 17.61
C ALA A 24 -1.73 -7.35 16.08
N VAL A 25 -1.73 -6.13 15.55
CA VAL A 25 -1.45 -5.87 14.15
C VAL A 25 0.03 -6.15 13.92
N ALA A 26 0.36 -7.06 13.00
CA ALA A 26 1.73 -7.40 12.68
C ALA A 26 2.32 -6.34 11.74
N ILE A 27 3.01 -5.36 12.30
CA ILE A 27 3.83 -4.40 11.56
C ILE A 27 5.25 -4.93 11.60
N GLY A 28 5.78 -5.54 10.51
CA GLY A 28 7.16 -5.98 10.40
C GLY A 28 7.76 -6.76 11.58
N GLN A 29 8.99 -7.22 11.45
CA GLN A 29 9.74 -7.73 12.61
C GLN A 29 10.29 -6.52 13.40
N PRO A 30 10.22 -6.48 14.73
CA PRO A 30 10.80 -5.39 15.51
C PRO A 30 12.29 -5.22 15.17
N GLY A 31 12.67 -4.03 14.67
CA GLY A 31 14.05 -3.70 14.31
C GLY A 31 14.44 -4.03 12.84
N GLU A 32 13.54 -4.54 12.01
CA GLU A 32 13.74 -4.68 10.58
C GLU A 32 13.35 -3.37 9.88
N PHE A 33 14.29 -2.82 9.08
CA PHE A 33 14.03 -1.64 8.26
C PHE A 33 13.22 -2.04 7.02
N ASP A 34 12.09 -1.37 6.78
CA ASP A 34 11.19 -1.70 5.68
C ASP A 34 11.64 -1.06 4.36
N LEU A 35 12.37 -1.83 3.55
CA LEU A 35 12.74 -1.45 2.21
C LEU A 35 11.58 -1.79 1.26
N GLN A 36 10.87 -0.77 0.79
CA GLN A 36 9.74 -0.94 -0.12
C GLN A 36 10.12 -0.56 -1.56
N ALA A 37 9.88 -1.47 -2.50
CA ALA A 37 10.09 -1.23 -3.93
C ALA A 37 8.83 -0.59 -4.53
N HIS A 38 8.85 0.74 -4.74
CA HIS A 38 7.76 1.52 -5.30
C HIS A 38 7.39 1.04 -6.71
N ARG A 39 6.18 0.51 -6.88
CA ARG A 39 5.70 -0.13 -8.13
C ARG A 39 6.64 -1.21 -8.66
N GLY A 40 7.26 -1.97 -7.72
CA GLY A 40 8.26 -2.97 -8.04
C GLY A 40 9.67 -2.44 -8.32
N GLY A 41 9.94 -1.14 -8.11
CA GLY A 41 11.22 -0.48 -8.43
C GLY A 41 11.20 0.17 -9.82
N ARG A 42 10.29 1.11 -10.03
CA ARG A 42 10.01 1.75 -11.33
C ARG A 42 11.19 2.49 -11.95
N GLY A 43 12.17 2.90 -11.16
CA GLY A 43 13.41 3.52 -11.64
C GLY A 43 14.37 2.53 -12.28
N GLU A 44 14.17 1.23 -12.08
CA GLU A 44 15.05 0.16 -12.52
C GLU A 44 14.41 -0.81 -13.53
N THR A 45 13.06 -0.83 -13.62
CA THR A 45 12.33 -1.75 -14.51
C THR A 45 10.96 -1.14 -14.85
N THR A 46 10.34 -1.53 -15.98
CA THR A 46 8.95 -1.15 -16.33
C THR A 46 8.03 -1.31 -15.11
N GLU A 47 7.45 -0.20 -14.64
CA GLU A 47 6.65 -0.15 -13.40
C GLU A 47 5.51 -1.16 -13.40
N GLU A 48 5.20 -1.71 -12.21
CA GLU A 48 4.07 -2.62 -11.95
C GLU A 48 4.00 -3.84 -12.86
N SER A 49 5.09 -4.12 -13.58
CA SER A 49 5.23 -5.36 -14.33
C SER A 49 5.58 -6.54 -13.40
N LEU A 50 5.12 -7.74 -13.76
CA LEU A 50 5.54 -8.95 -13.04
C LEU A 50 7.07 -9.12 -13.05
N ARG A 51 7.77 -8.57 -14.06
CA ARG A 51 9.25 -8.54 -14.10
C ARG A 51 9.83 -7.60 -13.05
N ALA A 52 9.22 -6.42 -12.83
CA ALA A 52 9.68 -5.49 -11.78
C ALA A 52 9.57 -6.13 -10.40
N PHE A 53 8.43 -6.73 -10.08
CA PHE A 53 8.25 -7.44 -8.82
C PHE A 53 9.19 -8.64 -8.68
N ALA A 54 9.42 -9.42 -9.75
CA ALA A 54 10.40 -10.51 -9.74
C ALA A 54 11.82 -9.99 -9.42
N LYS A 55 12.24 -8.90 -10.08
CA LYS A 55 13.54 -8.27 -9.86
C LYS A 55 13.70 -7.74 -8.43
N ALA A 56 12.65 -7.12 -7.87
CA ALA A 56 12.63 -6.68 -6.49
C ALA A 56 12.76 -7.85 -5.49
N ILE A 57 12.08 -8.97 -5.76
CA ILE A 57 12.19 -10.21 -4.98
C ILE A 57 13.59 -10.79 -5.08
N GLU A 58 14.16 -10.86 -6.30
CA GLU A 58 15.51 -11.36 -6.57
C GLU A 58 16.60 -10.50 -5.89
N LEU A 59 16.41 -9.19 -5.90
CA LEU A 59 17.27 -8.23 -5.22
C LEU A 59 17.23 -8.39 -3.69
N GLY A 60 16.10 -8.71 -3.15
CA GLY A 60 15.84 -8.74 -1.70
C GLY A 60 15.32 -7.42 -1.19
N VAL A 61 14.01 -7.22 -1.31
CA VAL A 61 13.26 -6.15 -0.65
C VAL A 61 12.42 -6.73 0.48
N THR A 62 11.99 -5.90 1.43
CA THR A 62 11.10 -6.32 2.50
C THR A 62 9.66 -6.35 2.00
N THR A 63 9.27 -5.32 1.25
CA THR A 63 7.90 -5.08 0.82
C THR A 63 7.84 -4.73 -0.66
N LEU A 64 6.91 -5.35 -1.37
CA LEU A 64 6.50 -4.93 -2.71
C LEU A 64 5.41 -3.88 -2.54
N GLU A 65 5.68 -2.67 -2.98
CA GLU A 65 4.68 -1.62 -3.04
C GLU A 65 4.04 -1.62 -4.43
N LEU A 66 2.72 -1.48 -4.49
CA LEU A 66 1.93 -1.55 -5.72
C LEU A 66 0.60 -0.80 -5.60
N ASP A 67 0.14 -0.31 -6.74
CA ASP A 67 -1.10 0.45 -6.89
C ASP A 67 -2.23 -0.42 -7.46
N ILE A 68 -3.45 -0.23 -6.97
CA ILE A 68 -4.64 -0.91 -7.49
C ILE A 68 -5.62 0.10 -8.07
N VAL A 69 -6.08 -0.19 -9.29
CA VAL A 69 -7.28 0.38 -9.90
C VAL A 69 -8.26 -0.77 -10.19
N ILE A 70 -9.56 -0.46 -10.27
CA ILE A 70 -10.59 -1.47 -10.46
C ILE A 70 -11.04 -1.46 -11.92
N SER A 71 -11.03 -2.63 -12.58
CA SER A 71 -11.57 -2.78 -13.94
C SER A 71 -13.11 -2.73 -13.95
N LYS A 72 -13.71 -2.61 -15.13
CA LYS A 72 -15.17 -2.60 -15.33
C LYS A 72 -15.86 -3.85 -14.77
N ASP A 73 -15.19 -4.98 -14.83
CA ASP A 73 -15.66 -6.28 -14.32
C ASP A 73 -15.19 -6.56 -12.87
N GLY A 74 -14.75 -5.49 -12.15
CA GLY A 74 -14.51 -5.53 -10.72
C GLY A 74 -13.20 -6.19 -10.29
N GLN A 75 -12.23 -6.37 -11.20
CA GLN A 75 -10.96 -6.99 -10.87
C GLN A 75 -9.93 -5.97 -10.38
N PRO A 76 -9.13 -6.27 -9.34
CA PRO A 76 -8.06 -5.42 -8.86
C PRO A 76 -6.86 -5.51 -9.82
N MET A 77 -6.73 -4.50 -10.69
CA MET A 77 -5.64 -4.37 -11.65
C MET A 77 -4.47 -3.64 -11.01
N VAL A 78 -3.25 -4.14 -11.23
CA VAL A 78 -2.02 -3.50 -10.75
C VAL A 78 -1.62 -2.41 -11.72
N TRP A 79 -2.01 -1.19 -11.39
CA TRP A 79 -1.87 -0.01 -12.24
C TRP A 79 -2.10 1.27 -11.43
N HIS A 80 -1.33 2.33 -11.72
CA HIS A 80 -1.35 3.56 -10.93
C HIS A 80 -2.41 4.58 -11.39
N ASP A 81 -2.55 4.80 -12.70
CA ASP A 81 -3.31 5.93 -13.21
C ASP A 81 -4.79 5.57 -13.44
N PRO A 82 -5.73 6.52 -13.29
CA PRO A 82 -7.13 6.25 -13.56
C PRO A 82 -7.40 5.93 -15.03
N ALA A 83 -6.54 6.40 -15.96
CA ALA A 83 -6.64 6.16 -17.39
C ALA A 83 -5.42 5.41 -17.94
N ILE A 84 -5.61 4.79 -19.12
CA ILE A 84 -4.51 4.17 -19.88
C ILE A 84 -3.75 5.26 -20.63
N GLN A 85 -2.52 5.54 -20.21
CA GLN A 85 -1.70 6.61 -20.73
C GLN A 85 -0.90 6.19 -21.96
N ALA A 86 -0.85 7.06 -22.97
CA ALA A 86 -0.10 6.84 -24.21
C ALA A 86 1.42 6.77 -23.99
N GLU A 87 1.93 7.39 -22.93
CA GLU A 87 3.34 7.36 -22.52
C GLU A 87 3.76 5.98 -22.02
N LYS A 88 2.82 5.20 -21.48
CA LYS A 88 3.06 3.86 -20.87
C LYS A 88 2.63 2.73 -21.78
N CYS A 89 1.51 2.89 -22.49
CA CYS A 89 0.86 1.81 -23.23
C CYS A 89 0.68 2.11 -24.73
N ALA A 90 0.54 1.04 -25.50
CA ALA A 90 0.11 1.07 -26.89
C ALA A 90 -1.06 0.08 -27.10
N ASP A 91 -2.01 0.48 -27.93
CA ASP A 91 -3.04 -0.43 -28.44
C ASP A 91 -2.41 -1.47 -29.37
N THR A 92 -2.81 -2.73 -29.24
CA THR A 92 -2.34 -3.80 -30.13
C THR A 92 -3.47 -4.34 -31.01
N ALA A 93 -4.60 -4.73 -30.40
CA ALA A 93 -5.77 -5.23 -31.08
C ALA A 93 -7.02 -5.05 -30.19
N PRO A 94 -8.23 -4.99 -30.78
CA PRO A 94 -9.46 -5.07 -30.01
C PRO A 94 -9.59 -6.44 -29.34
N ALA A 95 -10.19 -6.50 -28.14
CA ALA A 95 -10.41 -7.75 -27.39
C ALA A 95 -11.36 -8.71 -28.13
N PHE A 96 -12.28 -8.16 -28.93
CA PHE A 96 -13.18 -8.92 -29.79
C PHE A 96 -13.49 -8.14 -31.09
N PRO A 97 -13.95 -8.80 -32.17
CA PRO A 97 -14.25 -8.12 -33.41
C PRO A 97 -15.26 -6.99 -33.23
N ALA A 98 -14.94 -5.82 -33.82
CA ALA A 98 -15.76 -4.59 -33.74
C ALA A 98 -16.05 -4.09 -32.32
N ASP A 99 -15.11 -4.26 -31.38
CA ASP A 99 -15.23 -3.70 -30.03
C ASP A 99 -15.39 -2.18 -30.10
N PRO A 100 -16.53 -1.62 -29.63
CA PRO A 100 -16.80 -0.19 -29.70
C PRO A 100 -15.91 0.61 -28.75
N GLN A 101 -15.23 -0.05 -27.79
CA GLN A 101 -14.31 0.58 -26.86
C GLN A 101 -12.89 0.72 -27.42
N PHE A 102 -12.54 -0.01 -28.51
CA PHE A 102 -11.22 0.12 -29.14
C PHE A 102 -11.10 1.44 -29.94
N PRO A 103 -9.98 2.19 -29.85
CA PRO A 103 -8.77 1.95 -29.06
C PRO A 103 -8.95 2.23 -27.55
N TYR A 104 -8.15 1.56 -26.71
CA TYR A 104 -8.27 1.64 -25.24
C TYR A 104 -7.36 2.69 -24.60
N VAL A 105 -6.25 3.04 -25.26
CA VAL A 105 -5.36 4.13 -24.81
C VAL A 105 -6.15 5.43 -24.70
N GLY A 106 -6.01 6.10 -23.55
CA GLY A 106 -6.74 7.33 -23.20
C GLY A 106 -8.06 7.10 -22.46
N LYS A 107 -8.51 5.85 -22.33
CA LYS A 107 -9.75 5.51 -21.59
C LYS A 107 -9.50 5.23 -20.13
N LEU A 108 -10.54 5.42 -19.31
CA LEU A 108 -10.50 5.08 -17.89
C LEU A 108 -10.44 3.56 -17.71
N VAL A 109 -9.63 3.12 -16.75
CA VAL A 109 -9.47 1.68 -16.46
C VAL A 109 -10.78 1.06 -16.01
N HIS A 110 -11.56 1.76 -15.20
CA HIS A 110 -12.85 1.25 -14.70
C HIS A 110 -13.95 1.14 -15.78
N ASP A 111 -13.72 1.68 -16.99
CA ASP A 111 -14.59 1.51 -18.15
C ASP A 111 -14.22 0.30 -19.02
N LEU A 112 -13.06 -0.32 -18.77
CA LEU A 112 -12.49 -1.43 -19.53
C LEU A 112 -12.52 -2.74 -18.73
N THR A 113 -12.87 -3.83 -19.40
CA THR A 113 -12.79 -5.17 -18.81
C THR A 113 -11.35 -5.66 -18.79
N VAL A 114 -11.07 -6.69 -17.97
CA VAL A 114 -9.74 -7.34 -17.95
C VAL A 114 -9.33 -7.81 -19.35
N ASP A 115 -10.23 -8.40 -20.13
CA ASP A 115 -9.93 -8.86 -21.49
C ASP A 115 -9.48 -7.71 -22.40
N GLN A 116 -10.09 -6.52 -22.29
CA GLN A 116 -9.69 -5.33 -23.03
C GLN A 116 -8.32 -4.82 -22.56
N LEU A 117 -8.10 -4.68 -21.23
CA LEU A 117 -6.84 -4.24 -20.65
C LEU A 117 -5.67 -5.17 -21.02
N ARG A 118 -5.92 -6.48 -21.11
CA ARG A 118 -4.91 -7.50 -21.45
C ARG A 118 -4.44 -7.45 -22.90
N THR A 119 -5.15 -6.80 -23.81
CA THR A 119 -4.66 -6.63 -25.17
C THR A 119 -3.56 -5.58 -25.26
N LEU A 120 -3.50 -4.60 -24.36
CA LEU A 120 -2.51 -3.52 -24.36
C LEU A 120 -1.08 -4.05 -24.25
N ASP A 121 -0.12 -3.33 -24.83
CA ASP A 121 1.31 -3.42 -24.52
C ASP A 121 1.70 -2.19 -23.67
N CYS A 122 1.95 -2.39 -22.40
CA CYS A 122 2.30 -1.35 -21.42
C CYS A 122 3.78 -1.42 -21.02
N GLY A 123 4.65 -1.68 -21.98
CA GLY A 123 6.10 -1.80 -21.79
C GLY A 123 6.89 -0.64 -22.38
N LYS A 124 6.33 0.57 -22.48
CA LYS A 124 7.08 1.73 -22.98
C LYS A 124 8.09 2.24 -21.94
N LEU A 125 9.28 2.63 -22.42
CA LEU A 125 10.28 3.30 -21.60
C LEU A 125 9.78 4.71 -21.24
N LEU A 126 9.75 5.00 -19.95
CA LEU A 126 9.39 6.31 -19.44
C LEU A 126 10.59 7.27 -19.53
N ALA A 127 10.39 8.48 -20.06
CA ALA A 127 11.45 9.46 -20.20
C ALA A 127 12.09 9.87 -18.85
N THR A 128 11.35 9.76 -17.74
CA THR A 128 11.83 10.00 -16.39
C THR A 128 12.77 8.91 -15.86
N TYR A 129 12.74 7.73 -16.47
CA TYR A 129 13.55 6.57 -16.07
C TYR A 129 14.29 5.96 -17.27
N PRO A 130 15.22 6.71 -17.90
CA PRO A 130 15.81 6.33 -19.17
C PRO A 130 16.66 5.05 -19.11
N ASP A 131 17.13 4.68 -17.93
CA ASP A 131 17.98 3.50 -17.69
C ASP A 131 17.20 2.28 -17.20
N ALA A 132 15.86 2.40 -17.07
CA ALA A 132 15.04 1.28 -16.62
C ALA A 132 14.99 0.13 -17.64
N GLU A 133 15.01 -1.10 -17.15
CA GLU A 133 14.78 -2.31 -17.97
C GLU A 133 13.36 -2.26 -18.59
N VAL A 134 13.29 -2.29 -19.91
CA VAL A 134 12.03 -2.28 -20.65
C VAL A 134 11.47 -3.69 -20.78
N VAL A 135 10.24 -3.90 -20.34
CA VAL A 135 9.52 -5.17 -20.48
C VAL A 135 8.60 -5.09 -21.71
N HIS A 136 9.14 -5.45 -22.88
CA HIS A 136 8.38 -5.45 -24.12
C HIS A 136 7.17 -6.38 -24.06
N GLY A 137 6.03 -5.94 -24.53
CA GLY A 137 4.78 -6.71 -24.52
C GLY A 137 4.18 -6.82 -23.11
N ASN A 138 4.59 -5.99 -22.15
CA ASN A 138 4.10 -6.02 -20.79
C ASN A 138 2.57 -5.90 -20.73
N LYS A 139 1.95 -6.78 -19.95
CA LYS A 139 0.52 -6.81 -19.68
C LYS A 139 0.24 -6.28 -18.28
N ILE A 140 -0.82 -5.46 -18.13
CA ILE A 140 -1.28 -5.02 -16.82
C ILE A 140 -1.65 -6.26 -16.00
N ALA A 141 -0.97 -6.46 -14.87
CA ALA A 141 -1.19 -7.60 -14.00
C ALA A 141 -2.45 -7.41 -13.14
N THR A 142 -2.97 -8.50 -12.60
CA THR A 142 -3.94 -8.47 -11.50
C THR A 142 -3.23 -8.69 -10.16
N LEU A 143 -3.82 -8.26 -9.06
CA LEU A 143 -3.27 -8.49 -7.71
C LEU A 143 -3.02 -9.99 -7.41
N PRO A 144 -3.92 -10.94 -7.76
CA PRO A 144 -3.65 -12.37 -7.59
C PRO A 144 -2.42 -12.87 -8.35
N GLU A 145 -2.07 -12.27 -9.51
CA GLU A 145 -0.87 -12.67 -10.26
C GLU A 145 0.41 -12.23 -9.56
N VAL A 146 0.42 -11.08 -8.90
CA VAL A 146 1.57 -10.64 -8.07
C VAL A 146 1.75 -11.58 -6.87
N PHE A 147 0.66 -11.99 -6.20
CA PHE A 147 0.75 -12.99 -5.13
C PHE A 147 1.30 -14.32 -5.63
N SER A 148 0.78 -14.82 -6.76
CA SER A 148 1.23 -16.07 -7.37
C SER A 148 2.70 -16.01 -7.80
N LEU A 149 3.14 -14.84 -8.29
CA LEU A 149 4.55 -14.61 -8.62
C LEU A 149 5.44 -14.80 -7.38
N ALA A 150 5.16 -14.10 -6.28
CA ALA A 150 5.95 -14.18 -5.06
C ALA A 150 5.93 -15.60 -4.45
N ASP A 151 4.79 -16.29 -4.51
CA ASP A 151 4.69 -17.69 -4.09
C ASP A 151 5.58 -18.61 -4.92
N SER A 152 5.73 -18.36 -6.22
CA SER A 152 6.61 -19.12 -7.10
C SER A 152 8.12 -18.97 -6.79
N TYR A 153 8.50 -17.93 -6.05
CA TYR A 153 9.83 -17.70 -5.50
C TYR A 153 9.98 -18.21 -4.06
N HIS A 154 8.88 -18.69 -3.43
CA HIS A 154 8.81 -18.95 -1.99
C HIS A 154 9.26 -17.73 -1.16
N ALA A 155 8.99 -16.53 -1.65
CA ALA A 155 9.48 -15.30 -1.07
C ALA A 155 8.64 -14.90 0.18
N ALA A 156 9.34 -14.56 1.26
CA ALA A 156 8.72 -14.05 2.49
C ALA A 156 8.58 -12.51 2.46
N VAL A 157 8.14 -11.95 1.32
CA VAL A 157 7.89 -10.52 1.17
C VAL A 157 6.51 -10.13 1.68
N ARG A 158 6.37 -8.85 2.03
CA ARG A 158 5.09 -8.19 2.31
C ARG A 158 4.60 -7.43 1.08
N TYR A 159 3.38 -6.89 1.17
CA TYR A 159 2.76 -6.12 0.11
C TYR A 159 2.15 -4.86 0.71
N ASN A 160 2.56 -3.69 0.23
CA ASN A 160 1.92 -2.42 0.51
C ASN A 160 1.01 -2.08 -0.68
N ILE A 161 -0.30 -2.14 -0.48
CA ILE A 161 -1.29 -2.08 -1.56
C ILE A 161 -2.04 -0.76 -1.49
N GLU A 162 -1.84 0.09 -2.50
CA GLU A 162 -2.54 1.37 -2.58
C GLU A 162 -3.91 1.25 -3.27
N THR A 163 -4.92 1.91 -2.68
CA THR A 163 -6.21 2.14 -3.33
C THR A 163 -6.14 3.45 -4.12
N LYS A 164 -6.02 3.37 -5.45
CA LYS A 164 -5.91 4.55 -6.34
C LYS A 164 -7.28 5.18 -6.63
N ILE A 165 -7.87 5.77 -5.61
CA ILE A 165 -9.16 6.47 -5.70
C ILE A 165 -8.91 7.92 -6.07
N GLU A 166 -9.73 8.47 -6.97
CA GLU A 166 -9.74 9.87 -7.34
C GLU A 166 -10.80 10.61 -6.49
N ALA A 167 -10.38 11.17 -5.34
CA ALA A 167 -11.31 11.82 -4.43
C ALA A 167 -11.82 13.18 -4.95
N GLU A 168 -11.03 13.87 -5.77
CA GLU A 168 -11.39 15.16 -6.38
C GLU A 168 -12.24 15.00 -7.64
N GLU A 169 -12.06 13.88 -8.37
CA GLU A 169 -12.76 13.56 -9.61
C GLU A 169 -13.32 12.13 -9.53
N PRO A 170 -14.32 11.89 -8.65
CA PRO A 170 -14.78 10.54 -8.30
C PRO A 170 -15.34 9.75 -9.49
N GLU A 171 -15.70 10.43 -10.59
CA GLU A 171 -16.10 9.78 -11.85
C GLU A 171 -14.93 9.12 -12.60
N LYS A 172 -13.68 9.35 -12.21
CA LYS A 172 -12.49 8.76 -12.83
C LYS A 172 -12.05 7.44 -12.23
N SER A 173 -12.62 7.05 -11.09
CA SER A 173 -12.30 5.79 -10.42
C SER A 173 -13.56 5.08 -9.93
N ALA A 174 -13.41 3.81 -9.55
CA ALA A 174 -14.44 3.09 -8.80
C ALA A 174 -14.63 3.73 -7.41
N PRO A 175 -15.78 3.53 -6.74
CA PRO A 175 -16.00 4.05 -5.38
C PRO A 175 -15.15 3.31 -4.34
N PRO A 176 -14.84 3.93 -3.18
CA PRO A 176 -13.97 3.37 -2.14
C PRO A 176 -14.32 1.95 -1.70
N GLU A 177 -15.61 1.66 -1.55
CA GLU A 177 -16.10 0.35 -1.11
C GLU A 177 -15.71 -0.76 -2.08
N GLN A 178 -15.73 -0.47 -3.38
CA GLN A 178 -15.38 -1.47 -4.41
C GLN A 178 -13.88 -1.78 -4.40
N PHE A 179 -13.02 -0.79 -4.12
CA PHE A 179 -11.58 -1.03 -3.93
C PHE A 179 -11.32 -1.94 -2.74
N VAL A 180 -11.89 -1.60 -1.59
CA VAL A 180 -11.69 -2.38 -0.36
C VAL A 180 -12.21 -3.81 -0.53
N ASP A 181 -13.40 -3.98 -1.10
CA ASP A 181 -13.98 -5.31 -1.33
C ASP A 181 -13.15 -6.17 -2.29
N ALA A 182 -12.75 -5.62 -3.44
CA ALA A 182 -11.96 -6.33 -4.45
C ALA A 182 -10.56 -6.73 -3.89
N ILE A 183 -9.86 -5.81 -3.22
CA ILE A 183 -8.55 -6.08 -2.63
C ILE A 183 -8.66 -7.13 -1.52
N LEU A 184 -9.55 -6.95 -0.56
CA LEU A 184 -9.70 -7.90 0.56
C LEU A 184 -10.17 -9.28 0.10
N THR A 185 -11.01 -9.36 -0.95
CA THR A 185 -11.39 -10.63 -1.57
C THR A 185 -10.17 -11.35 -2.14
N ALA A 186 -9.32 -10.65 -2.90
CA ALA A 186 -8.09 -11.22 -3.46
C ALA A 186 -7.09 -11.64 -2.36
N VAL A 187 -6.91 -10.81 -1.34
CA VAL A 187 -6.02 -11.08 -0.19
C VAL A 187 -6.45 -12.33 0.58
N ARG A 188 -7.75 -12.46 0.89
CA ARG A 188 -8.31 -13.63 1.58
C ARG A 188 -8.20 -14.89 0.75
N ALA A 189 -8.52 -14.80 -0.54
CA ALA A 189 -8.43 -15.93 -1.46
C ALA A 189 -7.00 -16.47 -1.60
N ALA A 190 -5.99 -15.57 -1.53
CA ALA A 190 -4.59 -15.94 -1.58
C ALA A 190 -3.99 -16.33 -0.21
N GLY A 191 -4.73 -16.19 0.91
CA GLY A 191 -4.24 -16.43 2.26
C GLY A 191 -3.12 -15.48 2.67
N LYS A 192 -3.20 -14.19 2.26
CA LYS A 192 -2.15 -13.19 2.48
C LYS A 192 -2.49 -12.15 3.54
N THR A 193 -3.53 -12.34 4.34
CA THR A 193 -4.01 -11.35 5.33
C THR A 193 -2.93 -10.91 6.31
N ASP A 194 -1.97 -11.76 6.64
CA ASP A 194 -0.83 -11.48 7.52
C ASP A 194 0.40 -10.90 6.81
N LYS A 195 0.33 -10.67 5.49
CA LYS A 195 1.42 -10.20 4.65
C LYS A 195 1.15 -8.87 3.96
N VAL A 196 -0.06 -8.32 4.10
CA VAL A 196 -0.47 -7.09 3.43
C VAL A 196 -0.64 -5.95 4.41
N GLU A 197 -0.40 -4.76 3.92
CA GLU A 197 -0.86 -3.49 4.47
C GLU A 197 -1.60 -2.73 3.37
N ILE A 198 -2.60 -1.92 3.76
CA ILE A 198 -3.39 -1.15 2.81
C ILE A 198 -3.09 0.32 3.01
N GLN A 199 -2.60 0.96 1.96
CA GLN A 199 -2.32 2.39 1.93
C GLN A 199 -3.33 3.16 1.07
N SER A 200 -3.54 4.43 1.40
CA SER A 200 -4.44 5.29 0.64
C SER A 200 -4.18 6.76 0.90
N PHE A 201 -4.29 7.57 -0.16
CA PHE A 201 -4.53 9.00 -0.06
C PHE A 201 -5.98 9.30 0.33
N ASP A 202 -6.92 8.46 -0.13
CA ASP A 202 -8.32 8.57 0.27
C ASP A 202 -8.56 7.84 1.60
N TRP A 203 -8.47 8.58 2.68
CA TRP A 203 -8.57 8.04 4.03
C TRP A 203 -9.94 7.45 4.38
N ARG A 204 -10.96 7.60 3.50
CA ARG A 204 -12.25 6.91 3.66
C ARG A 204 -12.10 5.40 3.67
N THR A 205 -11.11 4.84 2.95
CA THR A 205 -10.86 3.40 2.90
C THR A 205 -10.31 2.82 4.20
N LEU A 206 -9.53 3.60 4.96
CA LEU A 206 -8.84 3.10 6.16
C LEU A 206 -9.80 2.58 7.25
N PRO A 207 -10.86 3.32 7.65
CA PRO A 207 -11.86 2.77 8.57
C PRO A 207 -12.68 1.63 7.97
N MET A 208 -12.86 1.54 6.63
CA MET A 208 -13.52 0.41 5.98
C MET A 208 -12.68 -0.87 6.12
N VAL A 209 -11.36 -0.79 5.84
CA VAL A 209 -10.43 -1.91 6.06
C VAL A 209 -10.45 -2.33 7.53
N ARG A 210 -10.40 -1.36 8.47
CA ARG A 210 -10.48 -1.65 9.91
C ARG A 210 -11.73 -2.43 10.30
N ALA A 211 -12.86 -2.11 9.69
CA ALA A 211 -14.12 -2.78 9.99
C ALA A 211 -14.19 -4.21 9.45
N LEU A 212 -13.57 -4.48 8.30
CA LEU A 212 -13.66 -5.76 7.58
C LEU A 212 -12.50 -6.71 7.91
N GLU A 213 -11.29 -6.18 8.12
CA GLU A 213 -10.06 -6.91 8.46
C GLU A 213 -9.22 -6.11 9.46
N PRO A 214 -9.56 -6.08 10.74
CA PRO A 214 -8.90 -5.25 11.75
C PRO A 214 -7.42 -5.60 11.95
N SER A 215 -6.99 -6.81 11.56
CA SER A 215 -5.60 -7.28 11.65
C SER A 215 -4.68 -6.70 10.56
N ILE A 216 -5.23 -6.20 9.45
CA ILE A 216 -4.43 -5.60 8.39
C ILE A 216 -3.98 -4.18 8.82
N PRO A 217 -2.66 -3.89 8.78
CA PRO A 217 -2.15 -2.53 8.98
C PRO A 217 -2.72 -1.56 7.94
N ARG A 218 -2.99 -0.34 8.37
CA ARG A 218 -3.50 0.76 7.55
C ARG A 218 -2.46 1.86 7.48
N VAL A 219 -2.17 2.30 6.27
CA VAL A 219 -1.14 3.29 5.97
C VAL A 219 -1.82 4.56 5.48
N ALA A 220 -1.62 5.67 6.17
CA ALA A 220 -2.12 6.97 5.75
C ALA A 220 -1.11 7.67 4.86
N LEU A 221 -1.46 7.86 3.58
CA LEU A 221 -0.69 8.66 2.61
C LEU A 221 -1.16 10.10 2.64
N TRP A 222 -0.23 11.04 2.48
CA TRP A 222 -0.53 12.44 2.19
C TRP A 222 0.71 13.21 1.70
N ASP A 223 0.46 14.37 1.15
CA ASP A 223 1.43 15.41 0.82
C ASP A 223 0.88 16.80 1.19
N ASP A 224 1.58 17.84 0.78
CA ASP A 224 1.20 19.24 1.02
C ASP A 224 0.01 19.70 0.16
N THR A 225 -0.43 18.91 -0.82
CA THR A 225 -1.61 19.17 -1.66
C THR A 225 -2.87 18.48 -1.14
N THR A 226 -2.72 17.33 -0.48
CA THR A 226 -3.83 16.53 0.02
C THR A 226 -4.16 16.79 1.49
N PHE A 227 -3.17 17.14 2.33
CA PHE A 227 -3.39 17.52 3.73
C PHE A 227 -3.62 19.03 3.87
N VAL A 228 -4.73 19.51 3.32
CA VAL A 228 -5.12 20.92 3.31
C VAL A 228 -6.55 21.12 3.79
N PRO A 229 -6.91 22.34 4.30
CA PRO A 229 -8.28 22.62 4.70
C PRO A 229 -9.30 22.37 3.59
N GLY A 230 -10.40 21.68 3.93
CA GLY A 230 -11.46 21.34 2.98
C GLY A 230 -11.14 20.19 2.01
N SER A 231 -10.03 19.48 2.21
CA SER A 231 -9.61 18.35 1.37
C SER A 231 -10.64 17.23 1.33
N PRO A 232 -10.99 16.68 0.15
CA PRO A 232 -11.88 15.51 0.05
C PRO A 232 -11.18 14.19 0.41
N TRP A 233 -9.84 14.18 0.53
CA TRP A 233 -9.02 12.99 0.75
C TRP A 233 -9.07 12.47 2.20
N LEU A 234 -9.39 13.31 3.19
CA LEU A 234 -9.11 13.08 4.60
C LEU A 234 -10.31 12.52 5.40
N ASN A 235 -11.25 11.83 4.76
CA ASN A 235 -12.43 11.26 5.43
C ASN A 235 -13.23 12.27 6.27
N GLY A 236 -13.35 13.51 5.79
CA GLY A 236 -14.04 14.59 6.47
C GLY A 236 -13.28 15.24 7.63
N ILE A 237 -12.03 14.86 7.87
CA ILE A 237 -11.15 15.55 8.82
C ILE A 237 -10.63 16.82 8.15
N ASP A 238 -10.84 17.97 8.82
CA ASP A 238 -10.38 19.26 8.30
C ASP A 238 -9.10 19.70 9.02
N PRO A 239 -7.97 19.85 8.31
CA PRO A 239 -6.73 20.39 8.86
C PRO A 239 -6.84 21.78 9.48
N ALA A 240 -7.86 22.58 9.13
CA ALA A 240 -8.15 23.82 9.85
C ALA A 240 -8.59 23.59 11.31
N VAL A 241 -9.10 22.40 11.62
CA VAL A 241 -9.56 22.00 12.97
C VAL A 241 -8.58 21.03 13.63
N VAL A 242 -8.02 20.10 12.85
CA VAL A 242 -7.03 19.10 13.29
C VAL A 242 -5.75 19.30 12.47
N PRO A 243 -4.90 20.27 12.82
CA PRO A 243 -3.73 20.64 12.02
C PRO A 243 -2.56 19.65 12.14
N ASP A 244 -2.56 18.76 13.14
CA ASP A 244 -1.51 17.75 13.30
C ASP A 244 -1.86 16.49 12.49
N PRO A 245 -1.07 16.14 11.44
CA PRO A 245 -1.34 14.97 10.61
C PRO A 245 -1.23 13.65 11.39
N ILE A 246 -0.42 13.59 12.46
CA ILE A 246 -0.31 12.42 13.33
C ILE A 246 -1.64 12.17 14.06
N ALA A 247 -2.22 13.23 14.63
CA ALA A 247 -3.52 13.16 15.29
C ALA A 247 -4.63 12.80 14.29
N ALA A 248 -4.64 13.43 13.11
CA ALA A 248 -5.63 13.16 12.06
C ALA A 248 -5.59 11.71 11.56
N ALA A 249 -4.38 11.17 11.27
CA ALA A 249 -4.20 9.79 10.84
C ALA A 249 -4.61 8.78 11.93
N SER A 250 -4.36 9.10 13.21
CA SER A 250 -4.82 8.29 14.34
C SER A 250 -6.35 8.19 14.41
N MET A 251 -7.08 9.26 14.05
CA MET A 251 -8.56 9.28 14.04
C MET A 251 -9.15 8.30 13.04
N VAL A 252 -8.51 8.08 11.90
CA VAL A 252 -8.93 7.07 10.90
C VAL A 252 -8.38 5.68 11.19
N GLY A 253 -7.61 5.53 12.27
CA GLY A 253 -7.06 4.25 12.73
C GLY A 253 -5.87 3.76 11.90
N ALA A 254 -5.05 4.66 11.38
CA ALA A 254 -3.77 4.34 10.78
C ALA A 254 -2.81 3.70 11.80
N HIS A 255 -1.89 2.87 11.32
CA HIS A 255 -0.78 2.28 12.06
C HIS A 255 0.54 2.81 11.54
N ILE A 256 0.58 3.17 10.27
CA ILE A 256 1.74 3.63 9.54
C ILE A 256 1.42 4.98 8.92
N LEU A 257 2.34 5.93 9.09
CA LEU A 257 2.32 7.23 8.47
C LEU A 257 3.23 7.19 7.26
N SER A 258 2.70 7.54 6.10
CA SER A 258 3.45 7.54 4.84
C SER A 258 3.28 8.88 4.11
N PRO A 259 3.89 9.95 4.64
CA PRO A 259 3.89 11.25 3.97
C PRO A 259 4.94 11.33 2.85
N GLU A 260 4.79 12.34 1.99
CA GLU A 260 5.89 12.78 1.13
C GLU A 260 7.11 13.13 2.01
N TYR A 261 8.30 12.66 1.62
CA TYR A 261 9.48 12.62 2.51
C TYR A 261 10.01 14.00 2.95
N SER A 262 9.75 15.07 2.20
CA SER A 262 10.16 16.42 2.60
C SER A 262 9.41 16.93 3.83
N LEU A 263 8.28 16.30 4.16
CA LEU A 263 7.47 16.60 5.35
C LEU A 263 7.98 15.86 6.62
N VAL A 264 9.04 15.04 6.48
CA VAL A 264 9.54 14.18 7.57
C VAL A 264 10.89 14.64 8.05
N ASP A 265 10.95 14.97 9.34
CA ASP A 265 12.19 15.21 10.09
C ASP A 265 12.23 14.35 11.37
N ALA A 266 13.35 14.39 12.10
CA ALA A 266 13.51 13.61 13.31
C ALA A 266 12.46 13.93 14.39
N ALA A 267 12.03 15.19 14.49
CA ALA A 267 11.02 15.60 15.46
C ALA A 267 9.63 15.05 15.10
N PHE A 268 9.31 14.96 13.80
CA PHE A 268 8.10 14.31 13.33
C PHE A 268 8.10 12.82 13.67
N VAL A 269 9.21 12.12 13.38
CA VAL A 269 9.35 10.67 13.66
C VAL A 269 9.23 10.40 15.17
N GLU A 270 9.89 11.19 16.01
CA GLU A 270 9.80 11.05 17.48
C GLU A 270 8.35 11.19 17.97
N ARG A 271 7.59 12.17 17.46
CA ARG A 271 6.17 12.36 17.82
C ARG A 271 5.29 11.21 17.33
N ALA A 272 5.55 10.70 16.12
CA ALA A 272 4.84 9.56 15.57
C ALA A 272 5.05 8.31 16.42
N HIS A 273 6.31 7.99 16.76
CA HIS A 273 6.67 6.87 17.62
C HIS A 273 6.07 7.02 19.03
N ALA A 274 6.09 8.24 19.61
CA ALA A 274 5.43 8.51 20.90
C ALA A 274 3.91 8.25 20.85
N SER A 275 3.31 8.32 19.66
CA SER A 275 1.89 8.00 19.41
C SER A 275 1.66 6.53 19.04
N GLY A 276 2.70 5.69 19.01
CA GLY A 276 2.64 4.28 18.62
C GLY A 276 2.48 4.04 17.13
N LEU A 277 2.86 5.00 16.29
CA LEU A 277 2.78 4.93 14.83
C LEU A 277 4.18 4.81 14.23
N THR A 278 4.33 4.00 13.18
CA THR A 278 5.57 3.91 12.38
C THR A 278 5.53 4.90 11.22
N VAL A 279 6.71 5.24 10.67
CA VAL A 279 6.87 6.23 9.59
C VAL A 279 7.62 5.62 8.42
N VAL A 280 6.98 5.57 7.25
CA VAL A 280 7.54 5.03 6.00
C VAL A 280 7.27 6.02 4.86
N PRO A 281 8.15 7.02 4.65
CA PRO A 281 7.94 8.08 3.65
C PRO A 281 8.17 7.62 2.20
N TRP A 282 7.61 8.36 1.26
CA TRP A 282 7.72 8.20 -0.20
C TRP A 282 8.01 9.54 -0.88
N THR A 283 8.51 9.62 -2.08
CA THR A 283 9.32 8.61 -2.77
C THR A 283 10.77 9.05 -2.64
N VAL A 284 11.57 8.33 -1.91
CA VAL A 284 12.94 8.73 -1.58
C VAL A 284 13.90 8.07 -2.55
N ASN A 285 14.47 8.84 -3.49
CA ASN A 285 15.26 8.32 -4.60
C ASN A 285 16.75 8.65 -4.53
N GLU A 286 17.10 9.76 -3.89
CA GLU A 286 18.49 10.22 -3.83
C GLU A 286 19.22 9.65 -2.61
N PRO A 287 20.48 9.16 -2.75
CA PRO A 287 21.22 8.53 -1.66
C PRO A 287 21.39 9.43 -0.43
N ASP A 288 21.51 10.76 -0.62
CA ASP A 288 21.63 11.69 0.50
C ASP A 288 20.29 11.87 1.23
N ALA A 289 19.17 11.90 0.49
CA ALA A 289 17.84 11.90 1.09
C ALA A 289 17.55 10.58 1.82
N MET A 290 17.93 9.43 1.25
CA MET A 290 17.82 8.13 1.93
C MET A 290 18.59 8.12 3.27
N ARG A 291 19.86 8.58 3.26
CA ARG A 291 20.65 8.72 4.49
C ARG A 291 20.02 9.66 5.52
N ALA A 292 19.48 10.78 5.04
CA ALA A 292 18.82 11.76 5.92
C ALA A 292 17.56 11.18 6.58
N GLN A 293 16.72 10.48 5.82
CA GLN A 293 15.51 9.83 6.35
C GLN A 293 15.86 8.71 7.35
N ILE A 294 16.84 7.86 7.03
CA ILE A 294 17.33 6.84 7.96
C ILE A 294 17.85 7.49 9.26
N ALA A 295 18.64 8.56 9.14
CA ALA A 295 19.16 9.31 10.31
C ALA A 295 18.05 10.01 11.12
N ALA A 296 16.93 10.39 10.47
CA ALA A 296 15.75 10.93 11.15
C ALA A 296 14.99 9.84 11.95
N GLY A 297 15.30 8.56 11.72
CA GLY A 297 14.75 7.44 12.49
C GLY A 297 13.48 6.82 11.88
N VAL A 298 13.24 7.00 10.56
CA VAL A 298 12.09 6.36 9.89
C VAL A 298 12.21 4.83 9.94
N ASP A 299 11.06 4.14 9.91
CA ASP A 299 10.97 2.68 10.03
C ASP A 299 11.16 1.96 8.68
N GLY A 300 11.05 2.70 7.59
CA GLY A 300 11.24 2.20 6.23
C GLY A 300 11.25 3.33 5.22
N ILE A 301 11.44 2.98 3.95
CA ILE A 301 11.45 3.93 2.82
C ILE A 301 10.80 3.27 1.61
N ILE A 302 9.90 4.01 0.94
CA ILE A 302 9.37 3.68 -0.39
C ILE A 302 10.26 4.38 -1.43
N THR A 303 10.84 3.60 -2.37
CA THR A 303 11.79 4.11 -3.37
C THR A 303 11.58 3.50 -4.76
N ASP A 304 11.81 4.30 -5.79
CA ASP A 304 11.90 3.86 -7.19
C ASP A 304 13.17 3.04 -7.48
N TYR A 305 14.20 3.18 -6.62
CA TYR A 305 15.53 2.59 -6.80
C TYR A 305 15.92 1.67 -5.62
N PRO A 306 15.30 0.49 -5.48
CA PRO A 306 15.58 -0.41 -4.37
C PRO A 306 17.03 -0.88 -4.31
N THR A 307 17.75 -1.03 -5.46
CA THR A 307 19.19 -1.32 -5.49
C THR A 307 19.98 -0.22 -4.78
N ARG A 308 19.68 1.04 -5.08
CA ARG A 308 20.35 2.21 -4.48
C ARG A 308 20.10 2.29 -2.97
N LEU A 309 18.88 2.01 -2.51
CA LEU A 309 18.59 1.99 -1.07
C LEU A 309 19.32 0.87 -0.35
N ARG A 310 19.45 -0.33 -0.96
CA ARG A 310 20.26 -1.42 -0.41
C ARG A 310 21.73 -1.04 -0.27
N GLU A 311 22.30 -0.33 -1.27
CA GLU A 311 23.68 0.16 -1.20
C GLU A 311 23.88 1.17 -0.05
N VAL A 312 22.93 2.08 0.13
CA VAL A 312 22.92 3.03 1.26
C VAL A 312 22.84 2.29 2.60
N MET A 313 21.93 1.33 2.74
CA MET A 313 21.77 0.50 3.94
C MET A 313 23.06 -0.28 4.25
N ALA A 314 23.66 -0.93 3.23
CA ALA A 314 24.93 -1.64 3.38
C ALA A 314 26.07 -0.72 3.84
N GLY A 315 26.17 0.48 3.25
CA GLY A 315 27.16 1.49 3.63
C GLY A 315 27.00 2.00 5.08
N LEU A 316 25.79 1.92 5.62
CA LEU A 316 25.48 2.24 7.02
C LEU A 316 25.61 1.03 7.97
N GLY A 317 25.97 -0.15 7.46
CA GLY A 317 26.07 -1.38 8.25
C GLY A 317 24.73 -1.97 8.69
N MET A 318 23.64 -1.59 8.04
CA MET A 318 22.29 -2.11 8.32
C MET A 318 22.13 -3.53 7.78
N ALA A 319 21.29 -4.33 8.42
CA ALA A 319 20.90 -5.66 7.90
C ALA A 319 20.14 -5.50 6.58
N LEU A 320 20.45 -6.36 5.60
CA LEU A 320 19.80 -6.37 4.30
C LEU A 320 18.77 -7.50 4.22
N PRO A 321 17.57 -7.25 3.67
CA PRO A 321 16.63 -8.34 3.42
C PRO A 321 17.19 -9.37 2.44
N PRO A 322 16.87 -10.68 2.59
CA PRO A 322 17.36 -11.72 1.70
C PRO A 322 16.72 -11.63 0.31
N GLY A 323 17.49 -11.91 -0.73
CA GLY A 323 16.96 -12.15 -2.07
C GLY A 323 16.45 -13.58 -2.23
N TYR A 324 15.47 -13.77 -3.13
CA TYR A 324 14.88 -15.07 -3.43
C TYR A 324 15.05 -15.37 -4.91
N HIS A 325 15.37 -16.60 -5.25
CA HIS A 325 15.57 -17.05 -6.63
C HIS A 325 14.70 -18.28 -6.90
N ARG A 326 14.19 -18.40 -8.12
CA ARG A 326 13.53 -19.64 -8.55
C ARG A 326 14.57 -20.74 -8.70
N ASN A 327 14.26 -21.92 -8.17
CA ASN A 327 15.05 -23.13 -8.37
C ASN A 327 14.91 -23.67 -9.80
#